data_e94aed39f23db86cd5f202431fda6bc1
#
_entry.id   e94aed39f23db86cd5f202431fda6bc1
#
_cell.length_a   1.000
_cell.length_b   1.000
_cell.length_c   1.000
_cell.angle_alpha   90.00
_cell.angle_beta   90.00
_cell.angle_gamma   90.00
#
_symmetry.space_group_name_H-M   'P 1'
#
loop_
_entity.id
_entity.type
_entity.pdbx_description
1 polymer ?
#
loop_
_entity_poly.entity_id
_entity_poly.type
_entity_poly.pdbx_seq_one_letter_code
_entity_poly.pdbx_strand_id
1 'polypeptide(L)'
;MFTVRLCGLNIEIDNRYGYVESLCRNYIGTDGGAAAFRVRVSGEDICGYRAECDRRMSDAEAESALLYRAICGRMPAYDALLLHAAVVAVDGRGYAFSAARGVGKTTHLRAWQEVLGDRVTVVNGDKPLVRRTQDGHWWVYGT
;
A
#
# COMPACT_ATOMS: atom_id res chain seq x y z
N MET A 1 -5.07 -18.26 3.56
CA MET A 1 -4.35 -17.81 2.34
C MET A 1 -5.33 -17.19 1.38
N PHE A 2 -5.03 -16.03 0.82
CA PHE A 2 -5.87 -15.29 -0.13
C PHE A 2 -5.00 -14.50 -1.12
N THR A 3 -5.60 -14.00 -2.19
CA THR A 3 -4.91 -13.19 -3.20
C THR A 3 -5.44 -11.77 -3.16
N VAL A 4 -4.55 -10.80 -3.21
CA VAL A 4 -4.88 -9.38 -3.37
C VAL A 4 -4.37 -8.87 -4.71
N ARG A 5 -5.09 -7.89 -5.28
CA ARG A 5 -4.65 -7.15 -6.45
C ARG A 5 -4.19 -5.76 -6.05
N LEU A 6 -2.88 -5.53 -6.09
CA LEU A 6 -2.26 -4.25 -5.76
C LEU A 6 -1.44 -3.73 -6.95
N CYS A 7 -1.68 -2.49 -7.37
CA CYS A 7 -1.02 -1.84 -8.52
C CYS A 7 -0.89 -2.75 -9.76
N GLY A 8 -1.93 -3.53 -10.06
CA GLY A 8 -1.97 -4.45 -11.20
C GLY A 8 -1.16 -5.75 -11.02
N LEU A 9 -0.73 -6.07 -9.79
CA LEU A 9 -0.07 -7.33 -9.45
C LEU A 9 -1.01 -8.21 -8.62
N ASN A 10 -1.10 -9.49 -8.96
CA ASN A 10 -1.71 -10.50 -8.10
C ASN A 10 -0.67 -10.97 -7.10
N ILE A 11 -0.95 -10.85 -5.81
CA ILE A 11 -0.05 -11.19 -4.72
C ILE A 11 -0.75 -12.19 -3.81
N GLU A 12 -0.16 -13.35 -3.60
CA GLU A 12 -0.66 -14.34 -2.65
C GLU A 12 -0.16 -14.01 -1.24
N ILE A 13 -1.08 -13.96 -0.29
CA ILE A 13 -0.78 -13.75 1.14
C ILE A 13 -1.10 -15.04 1.89
N ASP A 14 -0.07 -15.67 2.44
CA ASP A 14 -0.19 -16.85 3.29
C ASP A 14 -0.22 -16.39 4.76
N ASN A 15 -1.42 -16.09 5.24
CA ASN A 15 -1.69 -15.55 6.57
C ASN A 15 -2.02 -16.64 7.59
N ARG A 16 -1.67 -16.41 8.84
CA ARG A 16 -2.05 -17.23 10.02
C ARG A 16 -3.31 -16.69 10.69
N TYR A 17 -3.44 -15.37 10.73
CA TYR A 17 -4.55 -14.67 11.41
C TYR A 17 -5.46 -13.98 10.40
N GLY A 18 -6.75 -13.96 10.66
CA GLY A 18 -7.74 -13.32 9.78
C GLY A 18 -7.66 -11.78 9.74
N TYR A 19 -6.84 -11.18 10.59
CA TYR A 19 -6.74 -9.72 10.71
C TYR A 19 -6.26 -9.05 9.42
N VAL A 20 -5.18 -9.55 8.81
CA VAL A 20 -4.66 -8.99 7.56
C VAL A 20 -5.66 -9.14 6.41
N GLU A 21 -6.42 -10.24 6.37
CA GLU A 21 -7.46 -10.46 5.38
C GLU A 21 -8.58 -9.41 5.51
N SER A 22 -8.98 -9.10 6.74
CA SER A 22 -9.98 -8.05 7.00
C SER A 22 -9.50 -6.66 6.58
N LEU A 23 -8.22 -6.35 6.73
CA LEU A 23 -7.63 -5.10 6.24
C LEU A 23 -7.59 -5.03 4.71
N CYS A 24 -7.35 -6.17 4.07
CA CYS A 24 -7.20 -6.27 2.62
C CYS A 24 -8.53 -6.46 1.87
N ARG A 25 -9.68 -6.52 2.54
CA ARG A 25 -10.98 -6.93 1.96
C ARG A 25 -11.35 -6.22 0.65
N ASN A 26 -10.98 -4.95 0.50
CA ASN A 26 -11.27 -4.16 -0.70
C ASN A 26 -10.31 -4.46 -1.87
N TYR A 27 -9.25 -5.23 -1.62
CA TYR A 27 -8.20 -5.57 -2.58
C TYR A 27 -8.16 -7.07 -2.87
N ILE A 28 -8.99 -7.87 -2.17
CA ILE A 28 -9.08 -9.31 -2.39
C ILE A 28 -9.65 -9.56 -3.77
N GLY A 29 -8.93 -10.31 -4.59
CA GLY A 29 -9.31 -10.65 -5.94
C GLY A 29 -8.10 -10.88 -6.82
N THR A 30 -8.38 -11.27 -8.05
CA THR A 30 -7.38 -11.53 -9.09
C THR A 30 -7.99 -11.19 -10.45
N ASP A 31 -7.16 -10.91 -11.44
CA ASP A 31 -7.56 -10.79 -12.83
C ASP A 31 -7.54 -12.13 -13.59
N GLY A 32 -7.37 -13.24 -12.86
CA GLY A 32 -7.24 -14.59 -13.41
C GLY A 32 -5.82 -14.95 -13.84
N GLY A 33 -4.87 -14.00 -13.75
CA GLY A 33 -3.45 -14.26 -14.01
C GLY A 33 -2.76 -14.94 -12.82
N ALA A 34 -1.57 -15.49 -13.09
CA ALA A 34 -0.73 -16.07 -12.05
C ALA A 34 -0.30 -15.01 -11.01
N ALA A 35 -0.06 -15.43 -9.78
CA ALA A 35 0.51 -14.56 -8.76
C ALA A 35 1.92 -14.12 -9.15
N ALA A 36 2.17 -12.81 -9.07
CA ALA A 36 3.50 -12.26 -9.28
C ALA A 36 4.48 -12.79 -8.22
N PHE A 37 4.02 -12.86 -6.97
CA PHE A 37 4.76 -13.45 -5.88
C PHE A 37 3.85 -13.82 -4.71
N ARG A 38 4.42 -14.62 -3.79
CA ARG A 38 3.78 -14.98 -2.52
C ARG A 38 4.56 -14.39 -1.36
N VAL A 39 3.85 -13.94 -0.32
CA VAL A 39 4.43 -13.52 0.96
C VAL A 39 3.92 -14.40 2.09
N ARG A 40 4.82 -14.69 3.02
CA ARG A 40 4.55 -15.43 4.25
C ARG A 40 5.52 -14.95 5.32
N VAL A 41 5.08 -14.99 6.58
CA VAL A 41 5.94 -14.79 7.75
C VAL A 41 5.84 -15.97 8.70
N SER A 42 6.92 -16.28 9.38
CA SER A 42 6.96 -17.38 10.35
C SER A 42 6.42 -16.94 11.72
N GLY A 43 6.09 -17.89 12.57
CA GLY A 43 5.73 -17.58 13.97
C GLY A 43 6.90 -16.99 14.75
N GLU A 44 8.10 -17.38 14.41
CA GLU A 44 9.35 -16.87 15.00
C GLU A 44 9.57 -15.39 14.64
N ASP A 45 9.37 -15.02 13.37
CA ASP A 45 9.42 -13.62 12.93
C ASP A 45 8.41 -12.75 13.68
N ILE A 46 7.18 -13.25 13.86
CA ILE A 46 6.11 -12.54 14.59
C ILE A 46 6.54 -12.32 16.05
N CYS A 47 7.06 -13.36 16.70
CA CYS A 47 7.51 -13.30 18.08
C CYS A 47 8.69 -12.31 18.24
N GLY A 48 9.69 -12.39 17.36
CA GLY A 48 10.84 -11.49 17.34
C GLY A 48 10.42 -10.04 17.12
N TYR A 49 9.57 -9.78 16.13
CA TYR A 49 9.09 -8.44 15.85
C TYR A 49 8.33 -7.81 17.03
N ARG A 50 7.49 -8.60 17.73
CA ARG A 50 6.80 -8.12 18.93
C ARG A 50 7.75 -7.80 20.07
N ALA A 51 8.80 -8.60 20.26
CA ALA A 51 9.80 -8.36 21.29
C ALA A 51 10.60 -7.06 21.08
N GLU A 52 10.79 -6.66 19.81
CA GLU A 52 11.50 -5.44 19.45
C GLU A 52 10.60 -4.17 19.47
N CYS A 53 9.28 -4.34 19.52
CA CYS A 53 8.35 -3.21 19.48
C CYS A 53 8.09 -2.65 20.87
N ASP A 54 8.24 -1.33 21.05
CA ASP A 54 7.95 -0.60 22.29
C ASP A 54 6.46 -0.60 22.68
N ARG A 55 5.57 -0.86 21.74
CA ARG A 55 4.14 -0.88 21.98
C ARG A 55 3.62 -2.32 22.10
N ARG A 56 2.64 -2.51 22.98
CA ARG A 56 1.89 -3.77 22.99
C ARG A 56 1.11 -3.93 21.69
N MET A 57 1.35 -5.06 21.01
CA MET A 57 0.61 -5.45 19.80
C MET A 57 0.28 -6.95 19.87
N SER A 58 -0.81 -7.35 19.24
CA SER A 58 -1.17 -8.75 19.08
C SER A 58 -0.30 -9.43 18.00
N ASP A 59 -0.28 -10.76 17.99
CA ASP A 59 0.38 -11.53 16.93
C ASP A 59 -0.21 -11.21 15.56
N ALA A 60 -1.51 -11.00 15.47
CA ALA A 60 -2.20 -10.66 14.24
C ALA A 60 -1.79 -9.28 13.68
N GLU A 61 -1.59 -8.28 14.55
CA GLU A 61 -1.05 -6.96 14.15
C GLU A 61 0.40 -7.06 13.71
N ALA A 62 1.21 -7.85 14.42
CA ALA A 62 2.60 -8.09 14.06
C ALA A 62 2.72 -8.82 12.71
N GLU A 63 1.92 -9.87 12.49
CA GLU A 63 1.84 -10.54 11.20
C GLU A 63 1.50 -9.56 10.07
N SER A 64 0.47 -8.74 10.26
CA SER A 64 0.05 -7.73 9.28
C SER A 64 1.18 -6.76 8.92
N ALA A 65 1.90 -6.26 9.93
CA ALA A 65 3.03 -5.35 9.72
C ALA A 65 4.18 -6.01 8.95
N LEU A 66 4.51 -7.26 9.28
CA LEU A 66 5.57 -8.01 8.62
C LEU A 66 5.21 -8.39 7.18
N LEU A 67 3.97 -8.83 6.93
CA LEU A 67 3.47 -9.11 5.58
C LEU A 67 3.50 -7.85 4.71
N TYR A 68 3.06 -6.71 5.25
CA TYR A 68 3.15 -5.42 4.57
C TYR A 68 4.60 -5.07 4.19
N ARG A 69 5.56 -5.23 5.12
CA ARG A 69 6.99 -5.03 4.84
C ARG A 69 7.52 -5.98 3.77
N ALA A 70 7.12 -7.26 3.83
CA ALA A 70 7.51 -8.26 2.83
C ALA A 70 6.98 -7.92 1.43
N ILE A 71 5.73 -7.44 1.32
CA ILE A 71 5.16 -6.95 0.06
C ILE A 71 5.97 -5.77 -0.46
N CYS A 72 6.15 -4.72 0.36
CA CYS A 72 6.88 -3.52 -0.03
C CYS A 72 8.32 -3.82 -0.47
N GLY A 73 8.98 -4.77 0.18
CA GLY A 73 10.35 -5.19 -0.16
C GLY A 73 10.46 -5.92 -1.50
N ARG A 74 9.37 -6.53 -1.99
CA ARG A 74 9.34 -7.23 -3.29
C ARG A 74 8.88 -6.35 -4.44
N MET A 75 8.14 -5.26 -4.17
CA MET A 75 7.61 -4.36 -5.17
C MET A 75 8.64 -3.83 -6.18
N PRO A 76 9.89 -3.46 -5.78
CA PRO A 76 10.89 -2.94 -6.73
C PRO A 76 11.24 -3.90 -7.87
N ALA A 77 11.17 -5.21 -7.65
CA ALA A 77 11.40 -6.22 -8.69
C ALA A 77 10.31 -6.21 -9.81
N TYR A 78 9.22 -5.49 -9.57
CA TYR A 78 8.08 -5.35 -10.49
C TYR A 78 7.87 -3.90 -10.93
N ASP A 79 8.92 -3.09 -10.89
CA ASP A 79 8.88 -1.65 -11.19
C ASP A 79 7.85 -0.88 -10.33
N ALA A 80 7.62 -1.34 -9.11
CA ALA A 80 6.66 -0.73 -8.20
C ALA A 80 7.34 -0.36 -6.87
N LEU A 81 6.81 0.66 -6.20
CA LEU A 81 7.27 1.08 -4.88
C LEU A 81 6.14 1.71 -4.06
N LEU A 82 6.30 1.68 -2.75
CA LEU A 82 5.49 2.45 -1.83
C LEU A 82 6.12 3.84 -1.67
N LEU A 83 5.33 4.89 -1.89
CA LEU A 83 5.77 6.26 -1.71
C LEU A 83 5.13 6.87 -0.46
N HIS A 84 5.90 7.49 0.42
CA HIS A 84 5.33 8.28 1.52
C HIS A 84 4.93 9.68 1.02
N ALA A 85 3.77 9.78 0.43
CA ALA A 85 3.24 11.00 -0.16
C ALA A 85 1.70 11.04 -0.07
N ALA A 86 1.16 12.24 -0.08
CA ALA A 86 -0.24 12.46 -0.36
C ALA A 86 -0.41 12.71 -1.87
N VAL A 87 -1.41 12.11 -2.52
CA VAL A 87 -1.59 12.20 -3.96
C VAL A 87 -3.01 12.59 -4.33
N VAL A 88 -3.11 13.56 -5.21
CA VAL A 88 -4.35 13.91 -5.92
C VAL A 88 -4.20 13.62 -7.41
N ALA A 89 -5.30 13.33 -8.06
CA ALA A 89 -5.41 13.31 -9.50
C ALA A 89 -6.24 14.52 -9.98
N VAL A 90 -5.74 15.23 -11.00
CA VAL A 90 -6.41 16.34 -11.65
C VAL A 90 -6.26 16.16 -13.16
N ASP A 91 -7.37 16.16 -13.88
CA ASP A 91 -7.41 16.04 -15.33
C ASP A 91 -6.54 14.88 -15.86
N GLY A 92 -6.60 13.71 -15.19
CA GLY A 92 -5.86 12.51 -15.57
C GLY A 92 -4.38 12.49 -15.17
N ARG A 93 -3.89 13.49 -14.44
CA ARG A 93 -2.50 13.57 -13.97
C ARG A 93 -2.44 13.45 -12.45
N GLY A 94 -1.50 12.63 -11.95
CA GLY A 94 -1.22 12.49 -10.52
C GLY A 94 -0.20 13.52 -10.03
N TYR A 95 -0.52 14.18 -8.91
CA TYR A 95 0.38 15.11 -8.22
C TYR A 95 0.68 14.57 -6.83
N ALA A 96 1.95 14.27 -6.57
CA ALA A 96 2.41 13.68 -5.32
C ALA A 96 3.13 14.72 -4.45
N PHE A 97 2.68 14.86 -3.21
CA PHE A 97 3.25 15.77 -2.22
C PHE A 97 3.96 14.96 -1.14
N SER A 98 5.29 14.94 -1.22
CA SER A 98 6.13 14.27 -0.22
C SER A 98 6.73 15.28 0.73
N ALA A 99 6.57 15.07 2.02
CA ALA A 99 7.14 15.89 3.07
C ALA A 99 7.20 15.11 4.39
N ALA A 100 7.96 15.60 5.36
CA ALA A 100 8.02 15.05 6.69
C ALA A 100 6.64 14.97 7.35
N ARG A 101 6.52 14.12 8.39
CA ARG A 101 5.27 14.00 9.16
C ARG A 101 4.93 15.34 9.81
N GLY A 102 3.66 15.74 9.77
CA GLY A 102 3.16 16.95 10.43
C GLY A 102 3.26 18.24 9.62
N VAL A 103 3.91 18.25 8.45
CA VAL A 103 4.09 19.45 7.60
C VAL A 103 2.80 19.94 6.93
N GLY A 104 1.69 19.18 7.05
CA GLY A 104 0.40 19.62 6.50
C GLY A 104 0.04 19.04 5.13
N LYS A 105 0.56 17.86 4.74
CA LYS A 105 0.19 17.20 3.47
C LYS A 105 -1.34 17.09 3.31
N THR A 106 -2.05 16.66 4.35
CA THR A 106 -3.52 16.54 4.32
C THR A 106 -4.23 17.89 4.17
N THR A 107 -3.68 18.94 4.80
CA THR A 107 -4.20 20.31 4.65
C THR A 107 -4.01 20.78 3.21
N HIS A 108 -2.89 20.46 2.60
CA HIS A 108 -2.61 20.78 1.20
C HIS A 108 -3.58 20.08 0.24
N LEU A 109 -3.90 18.80 0.48
CA LEU A 109 -4.93 18.10 -0.31
C LEU A 109 -6.30 18.79 -0.24
N ARG A 110 -6.69 19.23 0.98
CA ARG A 110 -7.96 19.95 1.17
C ARG A 110 -7.98 21.27 0.40
N ALA A 111 -6.87 22.02 0.43
CA ALA A 111 -6.76 23.26 -0.34
C ALA A 111 -6.93 23.04 -1.86
N TRP A 112 -6.37 21.91 -2.40
CA TRP A 112 -6.58 21.54 -3.78
C TRP A 112 -8.07 21.26 -4.08
N GLN A 113 -8.75 20.52 -3.19
CA GLN A 113 -10.19 20.23 -3.32
C GLN A 113 -11.04 21.52 -3.24
N GLU A 114 -10.70 22.44 -2.34
CA GLU A 114 -11.40 23.71 -2.19
C GLU A 114 -11.27 24.60 -3.44
N VAL A 115 -10.08 24.65 -4.05
CA VAL A 115 -9.82 25.52 -5.21
C VAL A 115 -10.32 24.92 -6.52
N LEU A 116 -10.15 23.61 -6.72
CA LEU A 116 -10.42 22.94 -8.01
C LEU A 116 -11.72 22.12 -8.02
N GLY A 117 -12.35 21.95 -6.85
CA GLY A 117 -13.65 21.27 -6.73
C GLY A 117 -13.63 19.83 -7.28
N ASP A 118 -14.63 19.50 -8.06
CA ASP A 118 -14.86 18.16 -8.61
C ASP A 118 -13.78 17.68 -9.60
N ARG A 119 -12.86 18.56 -10.01
CA ARG A 119 -11.72 18.19 -10.85
C ARG A 119 -10.64 17.43 -10.08
N VAL A 120 -10.69 17.45 -8.74
CA VAL A 120 -9.70 16.79 -7.87
C VAL A 120 -10.24 15.50 -7.32
N THR A 121 -9.54 14.42 -7.55
CA THR A 121 -9.76 13.14 -6.85
C THR A 121 -8.57 12.86 -5.92
N VAL A 122 -8.83 12.62 -4.64
CA VAL A 122 -7.78 12.14 -3.72
C VAL A 122 -7.53 10.67 -4.01
N VAL A 123 -6.33 10.35 -4.47
CA VAL A 123 -5.91 8.97 -4.75
C VAL A 123 -5.49 8.27 -3.47
N ASN A 124 -4.65 8.92 -2.67
CA ASN A 124 -4.21 8.42 -1.35
C ASN A 124 -3.63 9.56 -0.51
N GLY A 125 -3.90 9.53 0.79
CA GLY A 125 -3.48 10.60 1.72
C GLY A 125 -2.11 10.40 2.38
N ASP A 126 -1.49 9.21 2.28
CA ASP A 126 -0.27 8.90 3.05
C ASP A 126 0.72 7.98 2.32
N LYS A 127 0.29 6.84 1.80
CA LYS A 127 1.19 5.80 1.30
C LYS A 127 0.69 5.15 0.00
N PRO A 128 0.59 5.90 -1.11
CA PRO A 128 0.23 5.34 -2.40
C PRO A 128 1.27 4.34 -2.90
N LEU A 129 0.81 3.36 -3.67
CA LEU A 129 1.67 2.55 -4.51
C LEU A 129 1.89 3.25 -5.84
N VAL A 130 3.11 3.22 -6.33
CA VAL A 130 3.49 3.77 -7.63
C VAL A 130 4.12 2.65 -8.44
N ARG A 131 3.73 2.50 -9.71
CA ARG A 131 4.29 1.50 -10.60
C ARG A 131 4.57 2.09 -11.97
N ARG A 132 5.72 1.72 -12.53
CA ARG A 132 6.05 1.98 -13.92
C ARG A 132 5.50 0.85 -14.78
N THR A 133 4.76 1.18 -15.82
CA THR A 133 4.21 0.24 -16.79
C THR A 133 5.14 0.10 -18.00
N GLN A 134 4.92 -0.93 -18.82
CA GLN A 134 5.79 -1.26 -19.96
C GLN A 134 5.88 -0.14 -21.01
N ASP A 135 4.86 0.71 -21.10
CA ASP A 135 4.84 1.92 -21.94
C ASP A 135 5.67 3.08 -21.38
N GLY A 136 6.34 2.87 -20.22
CA GLY A 136 7.20 3.84 -19.57
C GLY A 136 6.48 4.85 -18.69
N HIS A 137 5.16 4.82 -18.60
CA HIS A 137 4.39 5.70 -17.73
C HIS A 137 4.41 5.25 -16.27
N TRP A 138 4.36 6.21 -15.38
CA TRP A 138 4.18 5.98 -13.96
C TRP A 138 2.72 6.14 -13.58
N TRP A 139 2.18 5.11 -12.95
CA TRP A 139 0.83 5.11 -12.42
C TRP A 139 0.84 5.13 -10.91
N VAL A 140 -0.08 5.87 -10.33
CA VAL A 140 -0.27 5.93 -8.88
C VAL A 140 -1.58 5.24 -8.51
N TYR A 141 -1.54 4.44 -7.46
CA TYR A 141 -2.66 3.63 -6.98
C TYR A 141 -2.98 3.99 -5.53
N GLY A 142 -4.26 4.13 -5.22
CA GLY A 142 -4.75 4.17 -3.85
C GLY A 142 -4.56 2.82 -3.16
N THR A 143 -4.26 2.85 -1.87
CA THR A 143 -4.14 1.68 -1.00
C THR A 143 -4.93 1.86 0.27
#